data_4b6e3b902337a67aa93cead86e5899b2
#
_entry.id   4b6e3b902337a67aa93cead86e5899b2
#
_cell.length_a   1.000
_cell.length_b   1.000
_cell.length_c   1.000
_cell.angle_alpha   90.00
_cell.angle_beta   90.00
_cell.angle_gamma   90.00
#
_symmetry.space_group_name_H-M   'P 1'
#
loop_
_entity.id
_entity.type
_entity.pdbx_description
1 polymer ?
#
loop_
_entity_poly.entity_id
_entity_poly.type
_entity_poly.pdbx_seq_one_letter_code
_entity_poly.pdbx_strand_id
1 'polypeptide(L)'
;TVAGLLITDAALPSIRPTDDVDTLCRAFALSDYYRIEQRLRELGFVQRPEKGAPVCRWWVKESDIALDVMPTLESVLGFSNRWYPLALETAKAMRLPSGREIQLITASVFVATKLEAFTNRGNSDYLASHDLEDLLAVVDGRASLVDECRAGPPELRTYLAERFSALLATPGFVDALTGYLPGDA
;
A
#
# COMPACT_ATOMS: atom_id res chain seq x y z
N THR A 1 2.16 -10.11 -1.33
CA THR A 1 1.68 -8.74 -1.11
C THR A 1 2.58 -8.02 -0.10
N VAL A 2 2.59 -6.67 -0.10
CA VAL A 2 3.30 -5.85 0.90
C VAL A 2 2.71 -6.11 2.30
N ALA A 3 1.39 -6.22 2.42
CA ALA A 3 0.72 -6.54 3.67
C ALA A 3 1.28 -7.82 4.30
N GLY A 4 1.48 -8.89 3.52
CA GLY A 4 2.07 -10.14 4.00
C GLY A 4 3.49 -10.02 4.53
N LEU A 5 4.28 -9.06 4.02
CA LEU A 5 5.63 -8.79 4.54
C LEU A 5 5.61 -7.98 5.86
N LEU A 6 4.49 -7.33 6.17
CA LEU A 6 4.31 -6.50 7.36
C LEU A 6 3.69 -7.26 8.53
N ILE A 7 3.00 -8.37 8.29
CA ILE A 7 2.43 -9.24 9.32
C ILE A 7 3.54 -9.98 10.03
N THR A 8 3.45 -10.06 11.34
CA THR A 8 4.42 -10.75 12.21
C THR A 8 3.81 -11.95 12.94
N ASP A 9 2.49 -12.08 12.96
CA ASP A 9 1.81 -13.24 13.51
C ASP A 9 1.75 -14.37 12.47
N ALA A 10 2.44 -15.46 12.75
CA ALA A 10 2.50 -16.63 11.88
C ALA A 10 1.22 -17.53 11.95
N ALA A 11 0.32 -17.28 12.90
CA ALA A 11 -0.91 -18.04 13.07
C ALA A 11 -2.05 -17.55 12.17
N LEU A 12 -1.93 -16.35 11.60
CA LEU A 12 -2.96 -15.80 10.71
C LEU A 12 -3.01 -16.54 9.36
N PRO A 13 -4.20 -16.66 8.76
CA PRO A 13 -4.35 -17.23 7.43
C PRO A 13 -3.54 -16.41 6.41
N SER A 14 -3.11 -17.06 5.34
CA SER A 14 -2.37 -16.42 4.27
C SER A 14 -3.20 -15.31 3.65
N ILE A 15 -2.60 -14.14 3.51
CA ILE A 15 -3.22 -13.01 2.80
C ILE A 15 -3.50 -13.39 1.34
N ARG A 16 -4.54 -12.81 0.79
CA ARG A 16 -4.91 -12.92 -0.62
C ARG A 16 -3.67 -12.66 -1.50
N PRO A 17 -3.34 -13.55 -2.43
CA PRO A 17 -2.29 -13.26 -3.40
C PRO A 17 -2.69 -12.08 -4.27
N THR A 18 -1.72 -11.25 -4.67
CA THR A 18 -1.90 -10.17 -5.64
C THR A 18 -1.02 -10.42 -6.85
N ASP A 19 -1.51 -10.01 -8.02
CA ASP A 19 -0.75 -10.08 -9.28
C ASP A 19 0.01 -8.76 -9.55
N ASP A 20 -0.04 -7.82 -8.61
CA ASP A 20 0.62 -6.52 -8.69
C ASP A 20 1.56 -6.24 -7.51
N VAL A 21 2.55 -5.40 -7.79
CA VAL A 21 3.50 -4.87 -6.82
C VAL A 21 3.49 -3.36 -6.92
N ASP A 22 3.11 -2.69 -5.83
CA ASP A 22 3.18 -1.25 -5.71
C ASP A 22 4.61 -0.80 -5.34
N THR A 23 5.16 0.12 -6.10
CA THR A 23 6.49 0.69 -5.88
C THR A 23 6.44 2.21 -5.90
N LEU A 24 7.10 2.83 -4.95
CA LEU A 24 7.24 4.29 -4.90
C LEU A 24 8.56 4.71 -5.51
N CYS A 25 8.55 5.77 -6.31
CA CYS A 25 9.75 6.35 -6.87
C CYS A 25 9.84 7.85 -6.57
N ARG A 26 11.08 8.35 -6.38
CA ARG A 26 11.35 9.78 -6.31
C ARG A 26 11.44 10.35 -7.73
N ALA A 27 10.40 11.07 -8.12
CA ALA A 27 10.41 11.87 -9.34
C ALA A 27 9.91 13.28 -8.97
N PHE A 28 10.74 14.28 -9.21
CA PHE A 28 10.43 15.68 -8.91
C PHE A 28 9.84 16.40 -10.12
N ALA A 29 10.00 15.82 -11.30
CA ALA A 29 9.46 16.30 -12.56
C ALA A 29 9.09 15.12 -13.46
N LEU A 30 8.29 15.39 -14.48
CA LEU A 30 7.92 14.37 -15.49
C LEU A 30 9.16 13.82 -16.23
N SER A 31 10.20 14.65 -16.41
CA SER A 31 11.48 14.19 -16.98
C SER A 31 12.19 13.12 -16.15
N ASP A 32 12.07 13.18 -14.82
CA ASP A 32 12.63 12.14 -13.96
C ASP A 32 11.86 10.84 -14.11
N TYR A 33 10.54 10.94 -14.21
CA TYR A 33 9.68 9.79 -14.43
C TYR A 33 9.97 9.11 -15.77
N TYR A 34 10.19 9.86 -16.85
CA TYR A 34 10.59 9.32 -18.15
C TYR A 34 11.92 8.54 -18.10
N ARG A 35 12.88 8.95 -17.26
CA ARG A 35 14.12 8.18 -17.05
C ARG A 35 13.83 6.84 -16.35
N ILE A 36 12.90 6.83 -15.40
CA ILE A 36 12.46 5.58 -14.74
C ILE A 36 11.77 4.68 -15.77
N GLU A 37 10.86 5.21 -16.59
CA GLU A 37 10.23 4.45 -17.68
C GLU A 37 11.25 3.86 -18.65
N GLN A 38 12.25 4.64 -19.07
CA GLN A 38 13.32 4.13 -19.91
C GLN A 38 14.04 2.97 -19.24
N ARG A 39 14.35 3.10 -17.96
CA ARG A 39 15.02 2.03 -17.20
C ARG A 39 14.15 0.78 -17.08
N LEU A 40 12.85 0.93 -16.90
CA LEU A 40 11.92 -0.21 -16.87
C LEU A 40 11.89 -0.94 -18.21
N ARG A 41 11.88 -0.23 -19.35
CA ARG A 41 11.98 -0.84 -20.70
C ARG A 41 13.29 -1.60 -20.89
N GLU A 42 14.41 -1.05 -20.45
CA GLU A 42 15.72 -1.72 -20.49
C GLU A 42 15.74 -3.00 -19.64
N LEU A 43 14.98 -3.03 -18.54
CA LEU A 43 14.82 -4.19 -17.68
C LEU A 43 13.82 -5.23 -18.22
N GLY A 44 13.18 -4.95 -19.36
CA GLY A 44 12.23 -5.86 -19.98
C GLY A 44 10.79 -5.71 -19.53
N PHE A 45 10.46 -4.63 -18.79
CA PHE A 45 9.06 -4.31 -18.51
C PHE A 45 8.40 -3.67 -19.72
N VAL A 46 7.10 -3.91 -19.88
CA VAL A 46 6.30 -3.40 -20.98
C VAL A 46 5.04 -2.72 -20.47
N GLN A 47 4.59 -1.69 -21.16
CA GLN A 47 3.26 -1.13 -20.98
C GLN A 47 2.30 -1.83 -21.93
N ARG A 48 1.09 -2.19 -21.47
CA ARG A 48 0.04 -2.76 -22.29
C ARG A 48 -1.02 -1.69 -22.54
N PRO A 49 -1.53 -1.53 -23.78
CA PRO A 49 -2.55 -0.55 -24.10
C PRO A 49 -3.94 -1.06 -23.68
N GLU A 50 -4.13 -1.31 -22.40
CA GLU A 50 -5.40 -1.74 -21.84
C GLU A 50 -6.25 -0.52 -21.49
N LYS A 51 -7.53 -0.55 -21.88
CA LYS A 51 -8.44 0.54 -21.57
C LYS A 51 -8.66 0.65 -20.07
N GLY A 52 -8.29 1.80 -19.50
CA GLY A 52 -8.42 2.06 -18.06
C GLY A 52 -7.25 1.60 -17.19
N ALA A 53 -6.19 1.02 -17.75
CA ALA A 53 -4.98 0.74 -16.99
C ALA A 53 -4.33 2.05 -16.51
N PRO A 54 -3.86 2.12 -15.24
CA PRO A 54 -3.13 3.27 -14.74
C PRO A 54 -1.87 3.54 -15.56
N VAL A 55 -1.54 4.82 -15.80
CA VAL A 55 -0.34 5.22 -16.55
C VAL A 55 0.97 4.77 -15.89
N CYS A 56 0.94 4.49 -14.58
CA CYS A 56 2.08 3.99 -13.79
C CYS A 56 2.27 2.47 -13.90
N ARG A 57 1.37 1.75 -14.58
CA ARG A 57 1.37 0.28 -14.61
C ARG A 57 2.26 -0.27 -15.70
N TRP A 58 3.09 -1.20 -15.29
CA TRP A 58 4.02 -1.95 -16.12
C TRP A 58 3.84 -3.44 -15.89
N TRP A 59 4.17 -4.27 -16.88
CA TRP A 59 4.11 -5.72 -16.77
C TRP A 59 5.47 -6.33 -17.04
N VAL A 60 5.77 -7.40 -16.34
CA VAL A 60 6.88 -8.28 -16.73
C VAL A 60 6.51 -8.89 -18.09
N LYS A 61 7.44 -8.83 -19.05
CA LYS A 61 7.19 -9.37 -20.39
C LYS A 61 6.78 -10.84 -20.30
N GLU A 62 5.73 -11.21 -21.03
CA GLU A 62 5.20 -12.59 -21.09
C GLU A 62 4.69 -13.12 -19.72
N SER A 63 4.27 -12.24 -18.81
CA SER A 63 3.73 -12.57 -17.51
C SER A 63 2.55 -11.67 -17.18
N ASP A 64 1.67 -12.11 -16.28
CA ASP A 64 0.56 -11.30 -15.78
C ASP A 64 0.92 -10.51 -14.50
N ILE A 65 2.19 -10.58 -14.08
CA ILE A 65 2.68 -9.81 -12.93
C ILE A 65 2.81 -8.34 -13.34
N ALA A 66 2.08 -7.49 -12.64
CA ALA A 66 2.12 -6.04 -12.81
C ALA A 66 3.03 -5.36 -11.78
N LEU A 67 3.61 -4.23 -12.18
CA LEU A 67 4.37 -3.32 -11.34
C LEU A 67 3.79 -1.93 -11.49
N ASP A 68 3.22 -1.37 -10.43
CA ASP A 68 2.77 0.01 -10.39
C ASP A 68 3.88 0.89 -9.82
N VAL A 69 4.41 1.81 -10.64
CA VAL A 69 5.49 2.72 -10.25
C VAL A 69 4.93 4.11 -10.01
N MET A 70 4.69 4.42 -8.75
CA MET A 70 3.99 5.64 -8.34
C MET A 70 4.98 6.72 -7.89
N PRO A 71 4.89 7.94 -8.47
CA PRO A 71 5.68 9.08 -8.00
C PRO A 71 5.13 9.62 -6.69
N THR A 72 5.98 10.31 -5.92
CA THR A 72 5.57 10.96 -4.67
C THR A 72 4.87 12.29 -4.88
N LEU A 73 4.98 12.90 -6.06
CA LEU A 73 4.37 14.18 -6.38
C LEU A 73 3.22 14.01 -7.38
N GLU A 74 2.06 14.55 -7.03
CA GLU A 74 0.88 14.55 -7.89
C GLU A 74 1.13 15.24 -9.25
N SER A 75 1.96 16.29 -9.26
CA SER A 75 2.29 17.02 -10.48
C SER A 75 2.96 16.19 -11.58
N VAL A 76 3.46 14.99 -11.25
CA VAL A 76 4.14 14.11 -12.21
C VAL A 76 3.13 13.32 -13.05
N LEU A 77 2.15 12.66 -12.43
CA LEU A 77 1.16 11.82 -13.12
C LEU A 77 -0.30 12.21 -12.87
N GLY A 78 -0.56 13.31 -12.15
CA GLY A 78 -1.91 13.77 -11.83
C GLY A 78 -2.57 13.04 -10.67
N PHE A 79 -1.85 12.19 -9.95
CA PHE A 79 -2.31 11.52 -8.73
C PHE A 79 -1.14 11.28 -7.78
N SER A 80 -1.42 11.21 -6.49
CA SER A 80 -0.47 10.82 -5.44
C SER A 80 -1.23 10.43 -4.18
N ASN A 81 -0.48 10.00 -3.18
CA ASN A 81 -0.97 9.79 -1.82
C ASN A 81 -0.11 10.66 -0.89
N ARG A 82 -0.74 11.41 0.00
CA ARG A 82 -0.04 12.35 0.89
C ARG A 82 1.05 11.70 1.76
N TRP A 83 0.99 10.39 1.95
CA TRP A 83 1.92 9.61 2.77
C TRP A 83 3.10 9.03 2.00
N TYR A 84 3.12 9.13 0.66
CA TYR A 84 4.22 8.61 -0.15
C TYR A 84 5.59 9.23 0.17
N PRO A 85 5.73 10.56 0.43
CA PRO A 85 7.01 11.12 0.86
C PRO A 85 7.52 10.47 2.15
N LEU A 86 6.66 10.37 3.17
CA LEU A 86 7.01 9.74 4.45
C LEU A 86 7.33 8.24 4.28
N ALA A 87 6.62 7.54 3.39
CA ALA A 87 6.89 6.15 3.09
C ALA A 87 8.32 5.94 2.56
N LEU A 88 8.78 6.79 1.66
CA LEU A 88 10.17 6.74 1.16
C LEU A 88 11.21 7.13 2.20
N GLU A 89 10.89 8.09 3.07
CA GLU A 89 11.81 8.57 4.12
C GLU A 89 12.02 7.52 5.22
N THR A 90 10.97 6.78 5.56
CA THR A 90 10.95 5.85 6.70
C THR A 90 11.06 4.39 6.29
N ALA A 91 11.17 4.09 4.99
CA ALA A 91 11.35 2.73 4.49
C ALA A 91 12.55 2.04 5.15
N LYS A 92 12.41 0.76 5.43
CA LYS A 92 13.46 -0.05 6.07
C LYS A 92 13.93 -1.15 5.14
N ALA A 93 15.23 -1.42 5.17
CA ALA A 93 15.79 -2.54 4.45
C ALA A 93 15.21 -3.87 4.99
N MET A 94 14.72 -4.70 4.07
CA MET A 94 14.20 -6.03 4.37
C MET A 94 14.80 -7.03 3.40
N ARG A 95 15.29 -8.16 3.93
CA ARG A 95 15.78 -9.27 3.12
C ARG A 95 14.64 -10.23 2.81
N LEU A 96 14.39 -10.44 1.52
CA LEU A 96 13.40 -11.41 1.06
C LEU A 96 13.94 -12.86 1.17
N PRO A 97 13.06 -13.88 1.16
CA PRO A 97 13.49 -15.30 1.13
C PRO A 97 14.41 -15.63 -0.04
N SER A 98 14.31 -14.90 -1.15
CA SER A 98 15.23 -15.03 -2.30
C SER A 98 16.66 -14.53 -2.03
N GLY A 99 16.93 -13.95 -0.85
CA GLY A 99 18.19 -13.33 -0.47
C GLY A 99 18.36 -11.88 -0.96
N ARG A 100 17.42 -11.36 -1.77
CA ARG A 100 17.43 -9.96 -2.22
C ARG A 100 16.98 -9.02 -1.12
N GLU A 101 17.54 -7.82 -1.09
CA GLU A 101 17.15 -6.76 -0.18
C GLU A 101 16.25 -5.76 -0.91
N ILE A 102 15.18 -5.35 -0.23
CA ILE A 102 14.25 -4.30 -0.68
C ILE A 102 14.12 -3.22 0.38
N GLN A 103 13.65 -2.04 -0.01
CA GLN A 103 13.18 -1.01 0.90
C GLN A 103 11.69 -1.19 1.10
N LEU A 104 11.30 -1.61 2.31
CA LEU A 104 9.91 -1.87 2.65
C LEU A 104 9.34 -0.68 3.43
N ILE A 105 8.14 -0.25 3.07
CA ILE A 105 7.35 0.73 3.83
C ILE A 105 7.15 0.25 5.27
N THR A 106 7.17 1.16 6.25
CA THR A 106 6.83 0.82 7.64
C THR A 106 5.34 0.56 7.81
N ALA A 107 4.96 -0.31 8.75
CA ALA A 107 3.57 -0.71 8.93
C ALA A 107 2.64 0.46 9.24
N SER A 108 3.04 1.39 10.10
CA SER A 108 2.23 2.59 10.43
C SER A 108 1.98 3.49 9.22
N VAL A 109 2.97 3.67 8.34
CA VAL A 109 2.81 4.47 7.12
C VAL A 109 2.02 3.69 6.06
N PHE A 110 2.19 2.38 5.95
CA PHE A 110 1.36 1.52 5.08
C PHE A 110 -0.13 1.66 5.43
N VAL A 111 -0.47 1.54 6.71
CA VAL A 111 -1.85 1.74 7.19
C VAL A 111 -2.39 3.12 6.78
N ALA A 112 -1.59 4.17 6.92
CA ALA A 112 -2.00 5.51 6.51
C ALA A 112 -2.19 5.62 4.98
N THR A 113 -1.32 4.99 4.16
CA THR A 113 -1.50 4.99 2.70
C THR A 113 -2.77 4.27 2.27
N LYS A 114 -3.13 3.15 2.93
CA LYS A 114 -4.36 2.40 2.66
C LYS A 114 -5.61 3.16 3.09
N LEU A 115 -5.60 3.81 4.27
CA LEU A 115 -6.68 4.68 4.71
C LEU A 115 -6.93 5.86 3.76
N GLU A 116 -5.88 6.50 3.28
CA GLU A 116 -5.98 7.59 2.31
C GLU A 116 -6.55 7.09 0.97
N ALA A 117 -6.07 5.95 0.48
CA ALA A 117 -6.57 5.33 -0.75
C ALA A 117 -8.06 4.97 -0.63
N PHE A 118 -8.46 4.33 0.48
CA PHE A 118 -9.86 4.02 0.76
C PHE A 118 -10.73 5.27 0.80
N THR A 119 -10.27 6.35 1.45
CA THR A 119 -11.01 7.60 1.54
C THR A 119 -11.24 8.22 0.16
N ASN A 120 -10.25 8.14 -0.74
CA ASN A 120 -10.29 8.83 -2.03
C ASN A 120 -10.99 8.01 -3.13
N ARG A 121 -10.94 6.68 -3.08
CA ARG A 121 -11.45 5.80 -4.15
C ARG A 121 -12.35 4.66 -3.69
N GLY A 122 -12.46 4.42 -2.38
CA GLY A 122 -13.21 3.28 -1.83
C GLY A 122 -14.73 3.42 -1.88
N ASN A 123 -15.27 4.60 -2.26
CA ASN A 123 -16.71 4.86 -2.40
C ASN A 123 -17.55 4.38 -1.20
N SER A 124 -16.98 4.33 0.01
CA SER A 124 -17.60 3.76 1.22
C SER A 124 -18.01 2.30 1.07
N ASP A 125 -17.34 1.55 0.20
CA ASP A 125 -17.54 0.10 0.09
C ASP A 125 -16.71 -0.60 1.19
N TYR A 126 -17.35 -0.83 2.33
CA TYR A 126 -16.73 -1.47 3.49
C TYR A 126 -16.62 -2.99 3.35
N LEU A 127 -17.30 -3.62 2.38
CA LEU A 127 -17.36 -5.08 2.25
C LEU A 127 -16.38 -5.65 1.21
N ALA A 128 -16.10 -4.88 0.14
CA ALA A 128 -15.28 -5.37 -0.97
C ALA A 128 -14.02 -4.53 -1.24
N SER A 129 -13.65 -3.65 -0.30
CA SER A 129 -12.47 -2.82 -0.44
C SER A 129 -11.19 -3.58 -0.14
N HIS A 130 -10.37 -3.82 -1.18
CA HIS A 130 -9.03 -4.40 -1.01
C HIS A 130 -8.09 -3.53 -0.17
N ASP A 131 -8.28 -2.21 -0.15
CA ASP A 131 -7.50 -1.31 0.71
C ASP A 131 -7.80 -1.56 2.19
N LEU A 132 -9.09 -1.80 2.53
CA LEU A 132 -9.48 -2.17 3.89
C LEU A 132 -9.05 -3.58 4.27
N GLU A 133 -9.17 -4.55 3.36
CA GLU A 133 -8.70 -5.92 3.57
C GLU A 133 -7.21 -5.94 3.95
N ASP A 134 -6.36 -5.30 3.13
CA ASP A 134 -4.93 -5.21 3.38
C ASP A 134 -4.59 -4.50 4.70
N LEU A 135 -5.31 -3.40 4.99
CA LEU A 135 -5.13 -2.61 6.20
C LEU A 135 -5.49 -3.42 7.44
N LEU A 136 -6.67 -4.05 7.44
CA LEU A 136 -7.17 -4.81 8.58
C LEU A 136 -6.32 -6.06 8.84
N ALA A 137 -5.83 -6.71 7.79
CA ALA A 137 -4.89 -7.82 7.93
C ALA A 137 -3.59 -7.40 8.64
N VAL A 138 -3.07 -6.19 8.38
CA VAL A 138 -1.89 -5.68 9.09
C VAL A 138 -2.24 -5.25 10.51
N VAL A 139 -3.42 -4.67 10.74
CA VAL A 139 -3.90 -4.30 12.09
C VAL A 139 -4.02 -5.53 12.99
N ASP A 140 -4.60 -6.60 12.47
CA ASP A 140 -4.79 -7.86 13.21
C ASP A 140 -3.46 -8.62 13.37
N GLY A 141 -2.66 -8.67 12.30
CA GLY A 141 -1.46 -9.51 12.22
C GLY A 141 -0.17 -8.90 12.75
N ARG A 142 -0.19 -7.68 13.33
CA ARG A 142 1.01 -7.01 13.82
C ARG A 142 0.83 -6.45 15.22
N ALA A 143 1.18 -7.24 16.23
CA ALA A 143 1.03 -6.85 17.64
C ALA A 143 1.75 -5.53 18.01
N SER A 144 2.89 -5.21 17.34
CA SER A 144 3.66 -3.99 17.58
C SER A 144 3.09 -2.73 16.90
N LEU A 145 2.03 -2.85 16.08
CA LEU A 145 1.54 -1.76 15.25
C LEU A 145 1.16 -0.50 16.03
N VAL A 146 0.49 -0.67 17.16
CA VAL A 146 0.04 0.46 18.01
C VAL A 146 1.25 1.26 18.51
N ASP A 147 2.32 0.60 18.95
CA ASP A 147 3.52 1.26 19.44
C ASP A 147 4.31 1.91 18.29
N GLU A 148 4.33 1.28 17.11
CA GLU A 148 4.91 1.88 15.92
C GLU A 148 4.15 3.14 15.47
N CYS A 149 2.82 3.13 15.54
CA CYS A 149 2.00 4.32 15.28
C CYS A 149 2.28 5.43 16.29
N ARG A 150 2.41 5.10 17.59
CA ARG A 150 2.73 6.06 18.66
C ARG A 150 4.13 6.67 18.48
N ALA A 151 5.08 5.91 17.99
CA ALA A 151 6.44 6.35 17.71
C ALA A 151 6.56 7.20 16.43
N GLY A 152 5.53 7.21 15.60
CA GLY A 152 5.52 7.97 14.35
C GLY A 152 5.44 9.50 14.53
N PRO A 153 5.63 10.27 13.44
CA PRO A 153 5.50 11.72 13.46
C PRO A 153 4.11 12.18 13.95
N PRO A 154 4.02 13.36 14.60
CA PRO A 154 2.76 13.86 15.15
C PRO A 154 1.62 13.91 14.11
N GLU A 155 1.91 14.33 12.88
CA GLU A 155 0.93 14.39 11.79
C GLU A 155 0.36 13.00 11.45
N LEU A 156 1.21 11.98 11.38
CA LEU A 156 0.78 10.59 11.13
C LEU A 156 -0.12 10.09 12.26
N ARG A 157 0.28 10.33 13.51
CA ARG A 157 -0.50 9.91 14.69
C ARG A 157 -1.88 10.54 14.71
N THR A 158 -1.96 11.86 14.49
CA THR A 158 -3.23 12.59 14.44
C THR A 158 -4.13 12.05 13.33
N TYR A 159 -3.58 11.89 12.13
CA TYR A 159 -4.31 11.35 10.99
C TYR A 159 -4.88 9.95 11.28
N LEU A 160 -4.05 9.03 11.77
CA LEU A 160 -4.49 7.67 12.08
C LEU A 160 -5.58 7.67 13.15
N ALA A 161 -5.42 8.45 14.23
CA ALA A 161 -6.42 8.56 15.30
C ALA A 161 -7.76 9.08 14.77
N GLU A 162 -7.75 10.14 13.98
CA GLU A 162 -8.95 10.73 13.38
C GLU A 162 -9.66 9.74 12.45
N ARG A 163 -8.90 9.09 11.56
CA ARG A 163 -9.47 8.17 10.56
C ARG A 163 -10.05 6.91 11.19
N PHE A 164 -9.34 6.28 12.12
CA PHE A 164 -9.89 5.13 12.84
C PHE A 164 -11.09 5.50 13.70
N SER A 165 -11.07 6.66 14.36
CA SER A 165 -12.24 7.13 15.14
C SER A 165 -13.45 7.32 14.22
N ALA A 166 -13.27 7.90 13.03
CA ALA A 166 -14.36 8.09 12.08
C ALA A 166 -14.90 6.74 11.56
N LEU A 167 -14.03 5.79 11.23
CA LEU A 167 -14.44 4.44 10.80
C LEU A 167 -15.21 3.71 11.89
N LEU A 168 -14.73 3.71 13.13
CA LEU A 168 -15.39 3.07 14.27
C LEU A 168 -16.72 3.73 14.65
N ALA A 169 -16.91 5.01 14.32
CA ALA A 169 -18.19 5.69 14.48
C ALA A 169 -19.19 5.39 13.34
N THR A 170 -18.78 4.68 12.30
CA THR A 170 -19.60 4.35 11.13
C THR A 170 -20.19 2.94 11.26
N PRO A 171 -21.52 2.77 11.45
CA PRO A 171 -22.14 1.45 11.65
C PRO A 171 -21.80 0.46 10.53
N GLY A 172 -21.86 0.89 9.25
CA GLY A 172 -21.56 0.03 8.11
C GLY A 172 -20.12 -0.51 8.09
N PHE A 173 -19.15 0.24 8.64
CA PHE A 173 -17.79 -0.27 8.83
C PHE A 173 -17.71 -1.31 9.95
N VAL A 174 -18.34 -1.01 11.09
CA VAL A 174 -18.36 -1.93 12.24
C VAL A 174 -19.02 -3.26 11.88
N ASP A 175 -20.14 -3.21 11.14
CA ASP A 175 -20.82 -4.42 10.66
C ASP A 175 -19.94 -5.24 9.69
N ALA A 176 -19.15 -4.56 8.85
CA ALA A 176 -18.25 -5.21 7.90
C ALA A 176 -17.02 -5.88 8.55
N LEU A 177 -16.60 -5.45 9.76
CA LEU A 177 -15.42 -6.02 10.45
C LEU A 177 -15.49 -7.53 10.64
N THR A 178 -16.68 -8.07 10.90
CA THR A 178 -16.86 -9.52 11.07
C THR A 178 -16.54 -10.34 9.81
N GLY A 179 -16.55 -9.71 8.63
CA GLY A 179 -16.17 -10.35 7.38
C GLY A 179 -14.66 -10.36 7.11
N TYR A 180 -13.92 -9.48 7.78
CA TYR A 180 -12.46 -9.34 7.62
C TYR A 180 -11.65 -10.03 8.71
N LEU A 181 -12.19 -10.10 9.91
CA LEU A 181 -11.51 -10.67 11.06
C LEU A 181 -11.97 -12.12 11.24
N PRO A 182 -11.04 -13.09 11.39
CA PRO A 182 -11.43 -14.43 11.76
C PRO A 182 -12.18 -14.36 13.09
N GLY A 183 -13.37 -14.98 13.15
CA GLY A 183 -14.10 -15.08 14.40
C GLY A 183 -13.25 -15.86 15.42
N ASP A 184 -13.24 -15.40 16.66
CA ASP A 184 -12.67 -16.18 17.75
C ASP A 184 -13.39 -17.54 17.80
N ALA A 185 -12.65 -18.62 17.48
CA ALA A 185 -13.13 -20.00 17.50
C ALA A 185 -12.95 -20.60 18.88
#